data_4a8b8d38bf9ca8af98724f270dc525a3
#
_entry.id   4a8b8d38bf9ca8af98724f270dc525a3
#
_cell.length_a   1.000
_cell.length_b   1.000
_cell.length_c   1.000
_cell.angle_alpha   90.00
_cell.angle_beta   90.00
_cell.angle_gamma   90.00
#
_symmetry.space_group_name_H-M   'P 1'
#
loop_
_entity.id
_entity.type
_entity.pdbx_description
1 polymer ?
#
loop_
_entity_poly.entity_id
_entity_poly.type
_entity_poly.pdbx_seq_one_letter_code
_entity_poly.pdbx_strand_id
1 'polypeptide(L)'
;MIKAVVGANWGDEGKGKITDMLAKEADIIVRFQGGANAGHTIVNNYGKFALHTLPSGVFYSHTTSVIGNGVALNIPVLIKELNEIVSKGVPAPKIKISDRAQMVMPYHILFDQYEEERLGGKSFGSTNPVSLRSTQINMQKSVSR
;
A
#
# COMPACT_ATOMS: atom_id res chain seq x y z
N MET A 1 13.19 -17.26 10.00
CA MET A 1 13.78 -17.06 8.66
C MET A 1 13.18 -15.81 8.06
N ILE A 2 13.97 -14.95 7.37
CA ILE A 2 13.47 -13.78 6.65
C ILE A 2 13.31 -14.15 5.18
N LYS A 3 12.14 -13.83 4.60
CA LYS A 3 11.83 -14.01 3.17
C LYS A 3 11.47 -12.66 2.56
N ALA A 4 11.96 -12.33 1.36
CA ALA A 4 11.59 -11.15 0.61
C ALA A 4 10.87 -11.54 -0.68
N VAL A 5 9.73 -10.91 -0.95
CA VAL A 5 8.99 -11.07 -2.19
C VAL A 5 9.19 -9.82 -3.03
N VAL A 6 9.93 -9.96 -4.13
CA VAL A 6 10.25 -8.86 -5.04
C VAL A 6 9.76 -9.16 -6.45
N GLY A 7 9.27 -8.13 -7.14
CA GLY A 7 8.90 -8.24 -8.55
C GLY A 7 10.13 -7.99 -9.43
N ALA A 8 10.28 -8.81 -10.45
CA ALA A 8 11.44 -8.72 -11.35
C ALA A 8 11.24 -7.67 -12.45
N ASN A 9 9.99 -7.31 -12.82
CA ASN A 9 9.77 -6.50 -14.01
C ASN A 9 8.50 -5.62 -13.98
N TRP A 10 7.35 -6.12 -14.37
CA TRP A 10 6.20 -5.31 -14.79
C TRP A 10 5.28 -4.78 -13.68
N GLY A 11 5.44 -5.21 -12.45
CA GLY A 11 4.66 -4.75 -11.30
C GLY A 11 3.39 -5.53 -10.98
N ASP A 12 2.92 -6.35 -11.90
CA ASP A 12 1.68 -7.15 -11.80
C ASP A 12 1.93 -8.66 -11.69
N GLU A 13 3.12 -9.06 -11.25
CA GLU A 13 3.56 -10.46 -11.15
C GLU A 13 2.82 -11.30 -10.07
N GLY A 14 1.84 -10.70 -9.41
CA GLY A 14 1.07 -11.37 -8.37
C GLY A 14 1.76 -11.46 -7.01
N LYS A 15 2.66 -10.53 -6.70
CA LYS A 15 3.36 -10.45 -5.39
C LYS A 15 2.42 -10.56 -4.20
N GLY A 16 1.26 -9.89 -4.25
CA GLY A 16 0.27 -9.93 -3.18
C GLY A 16 -0.24 -11.35 -2.89
N LYS A 17 -0.49 -12.14 -3.93
CA LYS A 17 -0.94 -13.54 -3.80
C LYS A 17 0.15 -14.42 -3.19
N ILE A 18 1.40 -14.26 -3.63
CA ILE A 18 2.52 -15.00 -3.05
C ILE A 18 2.73 -14.63 -1.59
N THR A 19 2.65 -13.34 -1.26
CA THR A 19 2.76 -12.87 0.12
C THR A 19 1.63 -13.42 0.99
N ASP A 20 0.40 -13.50 0.48
CA ASP A 20 -0.72 -14.08 1.22
C ASP A 20 -0.51 -15.59 1.51
N MET A 21 0.02 -16.34 0.53
CA MET A 21 0.36 -17.74 0.73
C MET A 21 1.42 -17.93 1.82
N LEU A 22 2.46 -17.08 1.82
CA LEU A 22 3.53 -17.11 2.81
C LEU A 22 3.10 -16.59 4.19
N ALA A 23 2.04 -15.78 4.23
CA ALA A 23 1.50 -15.17 5.44
C ALA A 23 1.02 -16.19 6.47
N LYS A 24 0.61 -17.38 6.02
CA LYS A 24 0.15 -18.47 6.91
C LYS A 24 1.22 -18.92 7.91
N GLU A 25 2.49 -18.83 7.54
CA GLU A 25 3.64 -19.27 8.33
C GLU A 25 4.45 -18.10 8.90
N ALA A 26 4.02 -16.86 8.67
CA ALA A 26 4.78 -15.67 9.03
C ALA A 26 4.22 -15.00 10.29
N ASP A 27 5.07 -14.68 11.25
CA ASP A 27 4.70 -13.89 12.43
C ASP A 27 4.58 -12.41 12.12
N ILE A 28 5.38 -11.91 11.16
CA ILE A 28 5.44 -10.51 10.78
C ILE A 28 5.45 -10.39 9.26
N ILE A 29 4.58 -9.54 8.72
CA ILE A 29 4.58 -9.17 7.31
C ILE A 29 4.81 -7.67 7.19
N VAL A 30 5.82 -7.30 6.39
CA VAL A 30 6.21 -5.91 6.20
C VAL A 30 5.92 -5.47 4.77
N ARG A 31 5.08 -4.46 4.62
CA ARG A 31 5.00 -3.67 3.41
C ARG A 31 6.01 -2.54 3.52
N PHE A 32 7.13 -2.67 2.83
CA PHE A 32 8.26 -1.76 3.03
C PHE A 32 8.20 -0.52 2.15
N GLN A 33 7.45 -0.53 1.02
CA GLN A 33 7.35 0.59 0.09
C GLN A 33 6.05 0.59 -0.72
N GLY A 34 5.84 1.67 -1.48
CA GLY A 34 4.72 1.86 -2.41
C GLY A 34 3.57 2.65 -1.79
N GLY A 35 2.59 2.99 -2.61
CA GLY A 35 1.38 3.73 -2.22
C GLY A 35 0.11 2.92 -2.43
N ALA A 36 -1.03 3.61 -2.36
CA ALA A 36 -2.36 3.02 -2.55
C ALA A 36 -2.75 2.83 -4.03
N ASN A 37 -1.85 3.10 -4.99
CA ASN A 37 -2.14 3.03 -6.43
C ASN A 37 -2.31 1.61 -6.94
N ALA A 38 -1.47 0.70 -6.46
CA ALA A 38 -1.51 -0.69 -6.86
C ALA A 38 -2.31 -1.48 -5.83
N GLY A 39 -3.51 -1.90 -6.21
CA GLY A 39 -4.30 -2.84 -5.45
C GLY A 39 -3.91 -4.28 -5.75
N HIS A 40 -4.08 -5.17 -4.78
CA HIS A 40 -4.02 -6.61 -5.02
C HIS A 40 -5.28 -7.26 -4.48
N THR A 41 -5.80 -8.22 -5.25
CA THR A 41 -7.01 -8.94 -4.87
C THR A 41 -6.64 -10.23 -4.13
N ILE A 42 -7.24 -10.41 -2.96
CA ILE A 42 -7.16 -11.64 -2.18
C ILE A 42 -8.54 -12.28 -2.14
N VAL A 43 -8.60 -13.57 -2.32
CA VAL A 43 -9.82 -14.38 -2.17
C VAL A 43 -9.56 -15.43 -1.11
N ASN A 44 -10.33 -15.39 -0.01
CA ASN A 44 -10.21 -16.30 1.11
C ASN A 44 -11.60 -16.67 1.66
N ASN A 45 -11.65 -17.36 2.80
CA ASN A 45 -12.90 -17.81 3.42
C ASN A 45 -13.83 -16.66 3.87
N TYR A 46 -13.31 -15.44 4.04
CA TYR A 46 -14.10 -14.25 4.37
C TYR A 46 -14.66 -13.54 3.12
N GLY A 47 -14.23 -13.94 1.92
CA GLY A 47 -14.67 -13.39 0.66
C GLY A 47 -13.56 -12.82 -0.22
N LYS A 48 -13.94 -11.90 -1.11
CA LYS A 48 -13.04 -11.20 -2.02
C LYS A 48 -12.74 -9.80 -1.50
N PHE A 49 -11.45 -9.45 -1.44
CA PHE A 49 -10.96 -8.17 -0.95
C PHE A 49 -9.97 -7.56 -1.95
N ALA A 50 -10.12 -6.28 -2.21
CA ALA A 50 -9.15 -5.49 -2.97
C ALA A 50 -8.38 -4.60 -1.97
N LEU A 51 -7.16 -5.00 -1.63
CA LEU A 51 -6.30 -4.24 -0.71
C LEU A 51 -5.37 -3.32 -1.49
N HIS A 52 -5.28 -2.07 -1.08
CA HIS A 52 -4.39 -1.06 -1.66
C HIS A 52 -3.25 -0.67 -0.70
N THR A 53 -3.57 -0.47 0.57
CA THR A 53 -2.61 -0.02 1.59
C THR A 53 -2.23 -1.15 2.54
N LEU A 54 -3.18 -2.00 2.91
CA LEU A 54 -2.97 -3.07 3.87
C LEU A 54 -2.07 -4.19 3.30
N PRO A 55 -1.14 -4.71 4.12
CA PRO A 55 -0.40 -5.92 3.78
C PRO A 55 -1.31 -7.15 3.73
N SER A 56 -0.93 -8.18 2.95
CA SER A 56 -1.72 -9.41 2.81
C SER A 56 -1.92 -10.20 4.12
N GLY A 57 -1.06 -9.98 5.12
CA GLY A 57 -1.13 -10.67 6.41
C GLY A 57 -2.29 -10.30 7.33
N VAL A 58 -3.09 -9.28 6.96
CA VAL A 58 -4.18 -8.78 7.81
C VAL A 58 -5.31 -9.79 8.08
N PHE A 59 -5.38 -10.87 7.32
CA PHE A 59 -6.38 -11.92 7.48
C PHE A 59 -6.03 -12.98 8.54
N TYR A 60 -4.79 -12.95 9.05
CA TYR A 60 -4.27 -13.94 10.00
C TYR A 60 -4.08 -13.31 11.39
N SER A 61 -4.80 -13.80 12.38
CA SER A 61 -4.80 -13.24 13.75
C SER A 61 -3.44 -13.36 14.47
N HIS A 62 -2.61 -14.33 14.09
CA HIS A 62 -1.26 -14.51 14.62
C HIS A 62 -0.25 -13.52 14.04
N THR A 63 -0.50 -13.02 12.81
CA THR A 63 0.44 -12.18 12.07
C THR A 63 0.35 -10.72 12.52
N THR A 64 1.50 -10.08 12.68
CA THR A 64 1.60 -8.62 12.81
C THR A 64 1.93 -8.01 11.46
N SER A 65 1.06 -7.14 10.96
CA SER A 65 1.25 -6.40 9.73
C SER A 65 1.96 -5.08 10.00
N VAL A 66 3.05 -4.82 9.29
CA VAL A 66 3.86 -3.61 9.45
C VAL A 66 3.83 -2.79 8.16
N ILE A 67 3.52 -1.50 8.28
CA ILE A 67 3.63 -0.51 7.22
C ILE A 67 4.95 0.24 7.44
N GLY A 68 5.89 0.05 6.52
CA GLY A 68 7.25 0.57 6.61
C GLY A 68 7.39 2.02 6.15
N ASN A 69 8.58 2.55 6.32
CA ASN A 69 8.91 3.96 6.04
C ASN A 69 8.88 4.35 4.56
N GLY A 70 9.03 3.41 3.64
CA GLY A 70 8.92 3.66 2.20
C GLY A 70 7.49 3.67 1.66
N VAL A 71 6.48 3.54 2.53
CA VAL A 71 5.07 3.55 2.12
C VAL A 71 4.53 4.99 2.12
N ALA A 72 3.84 5.34 1.02
CA ALA A 72 3.03 6.55 0.95
C ALA A 72 1.64 6.23 1.50
N LEU A 73 1.39 6.64 2.74
CA LEU A 73 0.22 6.28 3.53
C LEU A 73 -0.89 7.31 3.38
N ASN A 74 -2.03 6.88 2.84
CA ASN A 74 -3.28 7.63 2.85
C ASN A 74 -4.16 7.12 3.99
N ILE A 75 -4.28 7.90 5.07
CA ILE A 75 -5.03 7.49 6.28
C ILE A 75 -6.52 7.24 6.01
N PRO A 76 -7.26 8.10 5.30
CA PRO A 76 -8.63 7.81 4.92
C PRO A 76 -8.82 6.49 4.19
N VAL A 77 -7.92 6.16 3.25
CA VAL A 77 -7.95 4.89 2.50
C VAL A 77 -7.68 3.71 3.43
N LEU A 78 -6.67 3.83 4.30
CA LEU A 78 -6.34 2.80 5.29
C LEU A 78 -7.52 2.48 6.20
N ILE A 79 -8.17 3.52 6.74
CA ILE A 79 -9.33 3.34 7.64
C ILE A 79 -10.49 2.69 6.89
N LYS A 80 -10.75 3.09 5.65
CA LYS A 80 -11.79 2.49 4.82
C LYS A 80 -11.54 1.00 4.60
N GLU A 81 -10.32 0.61 4.24
CA GLU A 81 -9.95 -0.80 4.05
C GLU A 81 -10.08 -1.60 5.35
N LEU A 82 -9.64 -1.04 6.49
CA LEU A 82 -9.79 -1.67 7.80
C LEU A 82 -11.25 -1.93 8.16
N ASN A 83 -12.09 -0.93 7.98
CA ASN A 83 -13.52 -1.07 8.26
C ASN A 83 -14.17 -2.11 7.34
N GLU A 84 -13.77 -2.16 6.06
CA GLU A 84 -14.28 -3.15 5.12
C GLU A 84 -13.93 -4.58 5.53
N ILE A 85 -12.68 -4.87 5.89
CA ILE A 85 -12.30 -6.23 6.29
C ILE A 85 -12.96 -6.65 7.60
N VAL A 86 -13.07 -5.75 8.57
CA VAL A 86 -13.73 -6.03 9.85
C VAL A 86 -15.24 -6.25 9.67
N SER A 87 -15.91 -5.46 8.82
CA SER A 87 -17.35 -5.63 8.53
C SER A 87 -17.68 -6.96 7.86
N LYS A 88 -16.73 -7.57 7.19
CA LYS A 88 -16.85 -8.92 6.60
C LYS A 88 -16.47 -10.06 7.56
N GLY A 89 -16.28 -9.75 8.85
CA GLY A 89 -16.02 -10.74 9.89
C GLY A 89 -14.55 -11.13 10.07
N VAL A 90 -13.61 -10.42 9.42
CA VAL A 90 -12.19 -10.62 9.70
C VAL A 90 -11.87 -10.05 11.08
N PRO A 91 -11.19 -10.81 11.98
CA PRO A 91 -10.75 -10.28 13.27
C PRO A 91 -9.89 -9.03 13.09
N ALA A 92 -10.04 -8.06 14.00
CA ALA A 92 -9.27 -6.82 13.95
C ALA A 92 -7.75 -7.12 13.84
N PRO A 93 -7.07 -6.71 12.76
CA PRO A 93 -5.69 -7.08 12.51
C PRO A 93 -4.73 -6.30 13.42
N LYS A 94 -3.60 -6.94 13.76
CA LYS A 94 -2.52 -6.27 14.46
C LYS A 94 -1.70 -5.48 13.44
N ILE A 95 -1.81 -4.14 13.48
CA ILE A 95 -1.11 -3.26 12.54
C ILE A 95 -0.15 -2.36 13.29
N LYS A 96 1.08 -2.25 12.78
CA LYS A 96 2.08 -1.28 13.20
C LYS A 96 2.46 -0.41 12.01
N ILE A 97 2.58 0.87 12.24
CA ILE A 97 2.95 1.85 11.21
C ILE A 97 4.24 2.52 11.64
N SER A 98 5.19 2.62 10.69
CA SER A 98 6.42 3.36 10.94
C SER A 98 6.11 4.84 11.16
N ASP A 99 6.73 5.45 12.16
CA ASP A 99 6.71 6.89 12.41
C ASP A 99 7.34 7.72 11.28
N ARG A 100 8.08 7.05 10.39
CA ARG A 100 8.70 7.62 9.19
C ARG A 100 7.95 7.33 7.90
N ALA A 101 6.77 6.72 7.96
CA ALA A 101 5.95 6.52 6.78
C ALA A 101 5.52 7.88 6.20
N GLN A 102 5.53 7.99 4.86
CA GLN A 102 5.18 9.22 4.19
C GLN A 102 3.67 9.42 4.20
N MET A 103 3.21 10.57 4.69
CA MET A 103 1.78 10.88 4.73
C MET A 103 1.31 11.47 3.41
N VAL A 104 0.28 10.90 2.82
CA VAL A 104 -0.44 11.49 1.68
C VAL A 104 -1.48 12.46 2.22
N MET A 105 -1.22 13.74 2.01
CA MET A 105 -2.11 14.82 2.43
C MET A 105 -3.07 15.21 1.29
N PRO A 106 -4.24 15.81 1.59
CA PRO A 106 -5.21 16.20 0.55
C PRO A 106 -4.63 17.09 -0.54
N TYR A 107 -3.73 18.00 -0.20
CA TYR A 107 -3.09 18.88 -1.18
C TYR A 107 -2.18 18.13 -2.16
N HIS A 108 -1.60 16.98 -1.80
CA HIS A 108 -0.85 16.15 -2.75
C HIS A 108 -1.76 15.63 -3.86
N ILE A 109 -2.99 15.24 -3.51
CA ILE A 109 -3.99 14.76 -4.47
C ILE A 109 -4.41 15.89 -5.40
N LEU A 110 -4.64 17.08 -4.87
CA LEU A 110 -5.00 18.26 -5.67
C LEU A 110 -3.88 18.65 -6.64
N PHE A 111 -2.63 18.65 -6.17
CA PHE A 111 -1.48 18.92 -7.05
C PHE A 111 -1.37 17.91 -8.19
N ASP A 112 -1.61 16.63 -7.92
CA ASP A 112 -1.57 15.59 -8.95
C ASP A 112 -2.67 15.82 -9.99
N GLN A 113 -3.88 16.14 -9.55
CA GLN A 113 -5.01 16.48 -10.43
C GLN A 113 -4.69 17.69 -11.33
N TYR A 114 -4.21 18.80 -10.77
CA TYR A 114 -3.85 19.97 -11.55
C TYR A 114 -2.73 19.71 -12.56
N GLU A 115 -1.77 18.88 -12.22
CA GLU A 115 -0.72 18.50 -13.17
C GLU A 115 -1.23 17.61 -14.31
N GLU A 116 -2.14 16.67 -14.01
CA GLU A 116 -2.80 15.86 -15.04
C GLU A 116 -3.62 16.75 -15.99
N GLU A 117 -4.37 17.70 -15.43
CA GLU A 117 -5.13 18.69 -16.23
C GLU A 117 -4.19 19.53 -17.10
N ARG A 118 -3.05 19.98 -16.56
CA ARG A 118 -2.04 20.76 -17.28
C ARG A 118 -1.42 19.99 -18.43
N LEU A 119 -1.23 18.68 -18.29
CA LEU A 119 -0.65 17.81 -19.33
C LEU A 119 -1.66 17.45 -20.42
N GLY A 120 -2.96 17.60 -20.19
CA GLY A 120 -4.03 17.36 -21.15
C GLY A 120 -3.95 15.97 -21.77
N GLY A 121 -4.04 15.86 -23.10
CA GLY A 121 -4.01 14.60 -23.83
C GLY A 121 -2.67 13.84 -23.80
N LYS A 122 -1.65 14.35 -23.11
CA LYS A 122 -0.37 13.69 -22.82
C LYS A 122 -0.32 13.19 -21.38
N SER A 123 -1.46 13.08 -20.70
CA SER A 123 -1.51 12.57 -19.36
C SER A 123 -1.00 11.12 -19.33
N PHE A 124 -0.18 10.79 -18.32
CA PHE A 124 0.37 9.43 -18.16
C PHE A 124 -0.65 8.42 -17.62
N GLY A 125 -1.94 8.80 -17.54
CA GLY A 125 -2.98 7.91 -17.00
C GLY A 125 -2.72 7.52 -15.56
N SER A 126 -2.09 8.41 -14.77
CA SER A 126 -1.95 8.19 -13.34
C SER A 126 -3.36 8.19 -12.75
N THR A 127 -3.78 7.04 -12.32
CA THR A 127 -5.03 6.89 -11.58
C THR A 127 -4.86 7.57 -10.23
N ASN A 128 -5.20 8.83 -10.12
CA ASN A 128 -5.41 9.69 -8.93
C ASN A 128 -4.97 9.31 -7.49
N PRO A 129 -4.22 8.27 -7.19
CA PRO A 129 -3.58 8.13 -5.89
C PRO A 129 -2.07 8.42 -5.99
N VAL A 130 -1.72 9.53 -5.45
CA VAL A 130 -0.39 10.17 -5.33
C VAL A 130 0.65 9.25 -4.70
N SER A 131 1.29 8.37 -5.45
CA SER A 131 2.40 7.58 -4.89
C SER A 131 3.77 7.98 -5.39
N LEU A 132 3.86 8.43 -6.63
CA LEU A 132 5.15 8.72 -7.25
C LEU A 132 5.73 10.06 -6.80
N ARG A 133 4.92 11.10 -6.61
CA ARG A 133 5.43 12.44 -6.27
C ARG A 133 5.79 12.63 -4.81
N SER A 134 5.05 12.02 -3.88
CA SER A 134 5.46 12.08 -2.47
C SER A 134 6.83 11.43 -2.24
N THR A 135 7.13 10.38 -3.01
CA THR A 135 8.44 9.72 -2.98
C THR A 135 9.51 10.56 -3.70
N GLN A 136 9.20 11.20 -4.84
CA GLN A 136 10.14 12.05 -5.59
C GLN A 136 10.51 13.33 -4.84
N ILE A 137 9.57 14.00 -4.19
CA ILE A 137 9.83 15.22 -3.41
C ILE A 137 10.81 14.94 -2.27
N ASN A 138 10.74 13.75 -1.67
CA ASN A 138 11.66 13.37 -0.60
C ASN A 138 13.04 12.93 -1.11
N MET A 139 13.14 12.30 -2.29
CA MET A 139 14.43 12.01 -2.92
C MET A 139 15.18 13.30 -3.29
N GLN A 140 14.50 14.31 -3.83
CA GLN A 140 15.14 15.60 -4.12
C GLN A 140 15.65 16.32 -2.86
N LYS A 141 14.94 16.21 -1.73
CA LYS A 141 15.42 16.79 -0.46
C LYS A 141 16.58 16.03 0.18
N SER A 142 16.76 14.74 -0.13
CA SER A 142 17.88 13.95 0.39
C SER A 142 19.17 14.13 -0.43
N VAL A 143 19.08 14.59 -1.67
CA VAL A 143 20.23 14.84 -2.56
C VAL A 143 20.79 16.27 -2.41
N SER A 144 20.04 17.18 -1.78
CA SER A 144 20.43 18.59 -1.55
C SER A 144 21.00 18.87 -0.15
N ARG A 145 21.47 17.85 0.58
CA ARG A 145 22.20 17.99 1.85
C ARG A 145 23.62 17.46 1.76
#